data_7527212dec59f82d09db7fd8dd0f90be
#
_entry.id   7527212dec59f82d09db7fd8dd0f90be
#
_cell.length_a   1.000
_cell.length_b   1.000
_cell.length_c   1.000
_cell.angle_alpha   90.00
_cell.angle_beta   90.00
_cell.angle_gamma   90.00
#
_symmetry.space_group_name_H-M   'P 1'
#
loop_
_entity.id
_entity.type
_entity.pdbx_description
1 polymer ?
#
loop_
_entity_poly.entity_id
_entity_poly.type
_entity_poly.pdbx_seq_one_letter_code
_entity_poly.pdbx_strand_id
1 'polypeptide(L)'
;MKYFQIDFKISPYNSDAAELLAAIVADAGLESFEESKNGLIGYVQESLFDEVVLNQCIENFPFVDITITYTVSNAEDKNWN
;
A
#
# COMPACT_ATOMS: atom_id res chain seq x y z
N MET A 1 2.78 16.85 -10.54
CA MET A 1 1.76 16.00 -9.96
C MET A 1 2.29 15.33 -8.71
N LYS A 2 1.51 15.27 -7.68
CA LYS A 2 1.99 14.76 -6.42
C LYS A 2 1.47 13.38 -6.14
N TYR A 3 2.34 12.54 -5.61
CA TYR A 3 1.98 11.19 -5.24
C TYR A 3 2.37 10.94 -3.80
N PHE A 4 1.63 10.06 -3.15
CA PHE A 4 2.03 9.51 -1.87
C PHE A 4 2.62 8.12 -2.11
N GLN A 5 3.62 7.80 -1.33
CA GLN A 5 4.17 6.46 -1.29
C GLN A 5 3.66 5.80 -0.02
N ILE A 6 2.99 4.68 -0.17
CA ILE A 6 2.46 3.94 0.97
C ILE A 6 3.32 2.71 1.13
N ASP A 7 4.01 2.63 2.27
CA ASP A 7 4.93 1.54 2.51
C ASP A 7 4.25 0.56 3.45
N PHE A 8 3.79 -0.56 2.94
CA PHE A 8 3.09 -1.56 3.74
C PHE A 8 4.09 -2.57 4.28
N LYS A 9 3.94 -2.90 5.55
CA LYS A 9 4.75 -3.92 6.16
C LYS A 9 3.85 -5.08 6.51
N ILE A 10 4.21 -6.28 6.07
CA ILE A 10 3.44 -7.48 6.27
C ILE A 10 4.23 -8.39 7.19
N SER A 11 3.65 -8.74 8.32
CA SER A 11 4.35 -9.52 9.32
C SER A 11 3.49 -10.68 9.84
N PRO A 12 3.90 -11.90 9.68
CA PRO A 12 5.08 -12.36 8.94
C PRO A 12 4.88 -12.22 7.45
N TYR A 13 5.96 -12.00 6.71
CA TYR A 13 5.83 -11.78 5.27
C TYR A 13 5.33 -13.03 4.55
N ASN A 14 4.46 -12.82 3.60
CA ASN A 14 3.88 -13.92 2.83
C ASN A 14 3.57 -13.34 1.46
N SER A 15 4.08 -13.98 0.40
CA SER A 15 3.88 -13.42 -0.93
C SER A 15 2.43 -13.45 -1.37
N ASP A 16 1.67 -14.45 -0.94
CA ASP A 16 0.25 -14.49 -1.27
C ASP A 16 -0.48 -13.33 -0.60
N ALA A 17 -0.10 -13.02 0.62
CA ALA A 17 -0.70 -11.88 1.32
C ALA A 17 -0.35 -10.58 0.63
N ALA A 18 0.88 -10.45 0.14
CA ALA A 18 1.29 -9.24 -0.56
C ALA A 18 0.50 -9.06 -1.84
N GLU A 19 0.30 -10.14 -2.59
CA GLU A 19 -0.48 -10.07 -3.82
C GLU A 19 -1.93 -9.72 -3.54
N LEU A 20 -2.49 -10.31 -2.52
CA LEU A 20 -3.87 -10.02 -2.17
C LEU A 20 -4.02 -8.59 -1.67
N LEU A 21 -3.06 -8.13 -0.88
CA LEU A 21 -3.10 -6.76 -0.39
C LEU A 21 -3.05 -5.78 -1.55
N ALA A 22 -2.20 -6.03 -2.54
CA ALA A 22 -2.13 -5.15 -3.70
C ALA A 22 -3.48 -5.08 -4.41
N ALA A 23 -4.14 -6.22 -4.57
CA ALA A 23 -5.44 -6.24 -5.22
C ALA A 23 -6.49 -5.48 -4.41
N ILE A 24 -6.45 -5.63 -3.10
CA ILE A 24 -7.43 -4.99 -2.24
C ILE A 24 -7.22 -3.48 -2.21
N VAL A 25 -5.97 -3.03 -2.03
CA VAL A 25 -5.74 -1.60 -1.90
C VAL A 25 -5.79 -0.88 -3.25
N ALA A 26 -5.77 -1.62 -4.35
CA ALA A 26 -5.99 -0.98 -5.64
C ALA A 26 -7.34 -0.29 -5.67
N ASP A 27 -8.31 -0.79 -4.91
CA ASP A 27 -9.61 -0.14 -4.81
C ASP A 27 -9.54 1.18 -4.07
N ALA A 28 -8.49 1.41 -3.33
CA ALA A 28 -8.30 2.68 -2.62
C ALA A 28 -7.58 3.71 -3.49
N GLY A 29 -7.34 3.38 -4.75
CA GLY A 29 -6.75 4.33 -5.67
C GLY A 29 -5.28 4.13 -5.95
N LEU A 30 -4.66 3.15 -5.33
CA LEU A 30 -3.25 2.89 -5.56
C LEU A 30 -3.06 2.32 -6.95
N GLU A 31 -2.07 2.82 -7.68
CA GLU A 31 -1.96 2.46 -9.08
C GLU A 31 -0.67 1.78 -9.45
N SER A 32 0.33 1.82 -8.64
CA SER A 32 1.59 1.13 -8.92
C SER A 32 2.08 0.46 -7.67
N PHE A 33 2.68 -0.69 -7.83
CA PHE A 33 3.16 -1.43 -6.67
C PHE A 33 4.55 -1.98 -6.92
N GLU A 34 5.34 -2.01 -5.88
CA GLU A 34 6.66 -2.64 -5.92
C GLU A 34 6.80 -3.52 -4.71
N GLU A 35 7.45 -4.65 -4.86
CA GLU A 35 7.71 -5.50 -3.74
C GLU A 35 8.81 -4.92 -2.88
N SER A 36 8.65 -5.01 -1.58
CA SER A 36 9.72 -4.61 -0.67
C SER A 36 10.12 -5.82 0.15
N LYS A 37 11.15 -5.66 0.94
CA LYS A 37 11.73 -6.78 1.65
C LYS A 37 10.73 -7.46 2.56
N ASN A 38 9.92 -6.70 3.25
CA ASN A 38 8.97 -7.25 4.19
C ASN A 38 7.55 -6.84 3.88
N GLY A 39 7.29 -6.44 2.66
CA GLY A 39 5.95 -5.99 2.35
C GLY A 39 5.82 -5.50 0.94
N LEU A 40 5.16 -4.37 0.79
CA LEU A 40 4.75 -3.87 -0.49
C LEU A 40 4.78 -2.35 -0.45
N ILE A 41 5.17 -1.73 -1.54
CA ILE A 41 5.13 -0.28 -1.65
C ILE A 41 4.14 0.07 -2.73
N GLY A 42 3.19 0.92 -2.40
CA GLY A 42 2.19 1.37 -3.35
C GLY A 42 2.27 2.85 -3.56
N TYR A 43 1.83 3.32 -4.71
CA TYR A 43 1.83 4.73 -5.03
C TYR A 43 0.43 5.16 -5.42
N VAL A 44 0.02 6.33 -4.94
CA VAL A 44 -1.32 6.85 -5.20
C VAL A 44 -1.21 8.35 -5.41
N GLN A 45 -1.99 8.87 -6.35
CA GLN A 45 -2.03 10.30 -6.55
C GLN A 45 -2.64 10.97 -5.32
N GLU A 46 -2.07 12.08 -4.92
CA GLU A 46 -2.52 12.77 -3.73
C GLU A 46 -4.02 13.06 -3.80
N SER A 47 -4.51 13.45 -4.95
CA SER A 47 -5.91 13.83 -5.09
C SER A 47 -6.84 12.62 -5.01
N LEU A 48 -6.32 11.43 -5.20
CA LEU A 48 -7.15 10.22 -5.17
C LEU A 48 -6.99 9.44 -3.88
N PHE A 49 -6.09 9.85 -3.03
CA PHE A 49 -5.81 9.10 -1.80
C PHE A 49 -6.94 9.27 -0.80
N ASP A 50 -7.44 8.16 -0.29
CA ASP A 50 -8.48 8.17 0.72
C ASP A 50 -8.06 7.23 1.83
N GLU A 51 -7.58 7.80 2.90
CA GLU A 51 -7.05 7.02 4.01
C GLU A 51 -8.12 6.20 4.72
N VAL A 52 -9.34 6.68 4.72
CA VAL A 52 -10.43 5.93 5.33
C VAL A 52 -10.65 4.62 4.57
N VAL A 53 -10.64 4.68 3.24
CA VAL A 53 -10.79 3.48 2.43
C VAL A 53 -9.59 2.57 2.63
N LEU A 54 -8.40 3.14 2.71
CA LEU A 54 -7.20 2.34 2.92
C LEU A 54 -7.27 1.58 4.25
N ASN A 55 -7.69 2.26 5.30
CA ASN A 55 -7.82 1.62 6.59
C ASN A 55 -8.87 0.51 6.58
N GLN A 56 -9.96 0.73 5.86
CA GLN A 56 -10.98 -0.30 5.75
C GLN A 56 -10.46 -1.52 5.01
N CYS A 57 -9.65 -1.30 3.98
CA CYS A 57 -9.05 -2.40 3.26
C CYS A 57 -8.18 -3.25 4.17
N ILE A 58 -7.41 -2.58 5.03
CA ILE A 58 -6.53 -3.30 5.93
C ILE A 58 -7.32 -4.03 7.00
N GLU A 59 -8.36 -3.38 7.54
CA GLU A 59 -9.17 -4.02 8.56
C GLU A 59 -9.90 -5.23 8.05
N ASN A 60 -10.26 -5.22 6.79
CA ASN A 60 -11.01 -6.33 6.21
C ASN A 60 -10.12 -7.38 5.58
N PHE A 61 -8.81 -7.25 5.78
CA PHE A 61 -7.88 -8.20 5.21
C PHE A 61 -8.16 -9.59 5.77
N PRO A 62 -8.28 -10.60 4.93
CA PRO A 62 -8.76 -11.90 5.37
C PRO A 62 -7.76 -12.77 6.13
N PHE A 63 -6.49 -12.42 6.09
CA PHE A 63 -5.48 -13.27 6.73
C PHE A 63 -5.34 -12.84 8.18
N VAL A 64 -6.00 -13.55 9.07
CA VAL A 64 -6.04 -13.14 10.48
C VAL A 64 -4.71 -13.29 11.19
N ASP A 65 -3.83 -14.14 10.67
CA ASP A 65 -2.54 -14.37 11.32
C ASP A 65 -1.48 -13.38 10.87
N ILE A 66 -1.83 -12.45 10.00
CA ILE A 66 -0.86 -11.52 9.45
C ILE A 66 -1.23 -10.13 9.88
N THR A 67 -0.23 -9.39 10.35
CA THR A 67 -0.41 -8.00 10.73
C THR A 67 0.10 -7.11 9.62
N ILE A 68 -0.71 -6.14 9.22
CA ILE A 68 -0.33 -5.20 8.18
C ILE A 68 -0.32 -3.81 8.76
N THR A 69 0.81 -3.14 8.62
CA THR A 69 0.92 -1.73 9.00
C THR A 69 1.40 -0.96 7.79
N TYR A 70 1.23 0.34 7.81
CA TYR A 70 1.68 1.15 6.68
C TYR A 70 2.18 2.51 7.15
N THR A 71 2.99 3.12 6.31
CA THR A 71 3.49 4.46 6.52
C THR A 71 3.28 5.23 5.24
N VAL A 72 2.82 6.46 5.35
CA VAL A 72 2.58 7.31 4.19
C VAL A 72 3.68 8.35 4.10
N SER A 73 4.28 8.51 2.93
CA SER A 73 5.28 9.54 2.71
C SER A 73 5.05 10.16 1.35
N ASN A 74 5.69 11.29 1.12
CA ASN A 74 5.56 11.97 -0.17
C ASN A 74 6.52 11.36 -1.15
N ALA A 75 6.01 11.05 -2.33
CA ALA A 75 6.84 10.50 -3.38
C ALA A 75 6.94 11.42 -4.57
N GLU A 76 6.61 12.69 -4.39
CA GLU A 76 6.56 13.58 -5.49
C GLU A 76 7.90 13.82 -6.03
N ASP A 77 7.99 13.95 -7.21
CA ASP A 77 9.06 14.53 -7.72
C ASP A 77 10.35 14.18 -7.41
N LYS A 78 10.63 13.11 -7.15
CA LYS A 78 11.89 12.74 -6.92
C LYS A 78 12.67 13.02 -8.07
N ASN A 79 12.16 13.52 -9.02
CA ASN A 79 12.89 13.91 -10.02
C ASN A 79 13.60 12.89 -10.62
N TRP A 80 13.03 12.01 -10.99
CA TRP A 80 13.55 10.90 -11.52
C TRP A 80 14.39 11.11 -12.67
N ASN A 81 14.69 12.19 -13.10
CA ASN A 81 15.44 12.35 -14.25
C ASN A 81 16.73 11.73 -14.24
#